data_22b4a651507733e16403c56841bf6c57
#
_entry.id   22b4a651507733e16403c56841bf6c57
#
_cell.length_a   1.000
_cell.length_b   1.000
_cell.length_c   1.000
_cell.angle_alpha   90.00
_cell.angle_beta   90.00
_cell.angle_gamma   90.00
#
_symmetry.space_group_name_H-M   'P 1'
#
loop_
_entity.id
_entity.type
_entity.pdbx_description
1 polymer ?
#
loop_
_entity_poly.entity_id
_entity_poly.type
_entity_poly.pdbx_seq_one_letter_code
_entity_poly.pdbx_strand_id
1 'polypeptide(L)'
;MNEQQNFWANNYALEYIRKNSEFDQLRGIEAWNTMLARTDLISSMLECGCNIGRNLGFLNEAMPTVKKSVIEISKPAFDFVTSRYSLTEAFHGSIEASDLSGPFDLVFTIGVLIHIHPDYLLANMSRMFNYSQKYILLGEYFNRTPVMLEYQGEKDKLFKRDFGKLFIENFPVKLVDYGFLWGHIYDAAGFDDITWWLFEKD
;
A
#
# COMPACT_ATOMS: atom_id res chain seq x y z
N MET A 1 -7.48 -17.09 8.74
CA MET A 1 -7.91 -15.96 7.89
C MET A 1 -9.35 -15.63 8.21
N ASN A 2 -9.68 -14.35 8.35
CA ASN A 2 -11.08 -13.90 8.48
C ASN A 2 -11.79 -13.91 7.09
N GLU A 3 -13.10 -13.64 7.06
CA GLU A 3 -13.89 -13.65 5.81
C GLU A 3 -13.36 -12.69 4.75
N GLN A 4 -12.92 -11.51 5.17
CA GLN A 4 -12.37 -10.48 4.29
C GLN A 4 -11.01 -10.88 3.70
N GLN A 5 -10.14 -11.47 4.52
CA GLN A 5 -8.87 -12.04 4.07
C GLN A 5 -9.09 -13.17 3.05
N ASN A 6 -10.10 -14.03 3.27
CA ASN A 6 -10.47 -15.09 2.33
C ASN A 6 -10.98 -14.53 0.99
N PHE A 7 -11.73 -13.44 1.01
CA PHE A 7 -12.20 -12.77 -0.20
C PHE A 7 -11.02 -12.32 -1.08
N TRP A 8 -10.05 -11.61 -0.50
CA TRP A 8 -8.88 -11.11 -1.22
C TRP A 8 -7.88 -12.21 -1.61
N ALA A 9 -7.77 -13.27 -0.82
CA ALA A 9 -6.87 -14.39 -1.09
C ALA A 9 -7.28 -15.22 -2.32
N ASN A 10 -8.58 -15.36 -2.61
CA ASN A 10 -9.06 -16.40 -3.52
C ASN A 10 -9.64 -15.92 -4.85
N ASN A 11 -10.31 -14.76 -4.94
CA ASN A 11 -11.21 -14.49 -6.07
C ASN A 11 -10.81 -13.34 -7.01
N TYR A 12 -9.90 -12.47 -6.62
CA TYR A 12 -9.75 -11.19 -7.31
C TYR A 12 -8.51 -11.05 -8.21
N ALA A 13 -7.43 -11.71 -7.88
CA ALA A 13 -6.14 -11.45 -8.52
C ALA A 13 -6.09 -11.75 -10.02
N LEU A 14 -6.69 -12.85 -10.47
CA LEU A 14 -6.62 -13.24 -11.89
C LEU A 14 -7.41 -12.29 -12.79
N GLU A 15 -8.55 -11.79 -12.33
CA GLU A 15 -9.34 -10.81 -13.08
C GLU A 15 -8.65 -9.43 -13.05
N TYR A 16 -8.06 -9.06 -11.92
CA TYR A 16 -7.27 -7.83 -11.78
C TYR A 16 -6.03 -7.85 -12.70
N ILE A 17 -5.29 -8.96 -12.75
CA ILE A 17 -4.14 -9.14 -13.66
C ILE A 17 -4.55 -8.92 -15.12
N ARG A 18 -5.71 -9.46 -15.53
CA ARG A 18 -6.21 -9.30 -16.91
C ARG A 18 -6.62 -7.88 -17.25
N LYS A 19 -7.20 -7.15 -16.29
CA LYS A 19 -7.71 -5.78 -16.51
C LYS A 19 -6.65 -4.69 -16.36
N ASN A 20 -5.56 -4.97 -15.66
CA ASN A 20 -4.57 -3.97 -15.24
C ASN A 20 -3.15 -4.36 -15.68
N SER A 21 -2.98 -4.73 -16.96
CA SER A 21 -1.68 -5.12 -17.50
C SER A 21 -0.84 -3.93 -18.00
N GLU A 22 -1.46 -2.78 -18.23
CA GLU A 22 -0.80 -1.58 -18.74
C GLU A 22 -1.09 -0.39 -17.85
N PHE A 23 -0.05 0.27 -17.37
CA PHE A 23 -0.13 1.49 -16.57
C PHE A 23 0.70 2.59 -17.21
N ASP A 24 0.26 3.85 -17.07
CA ASP A 24 1.08 5.00 -17.45
C ASP A 24 2.30 5.09 -16.52
N GLN A 25 3.42 4.63 -17.04
CA GLN A 25 4.68 4.55 -16.30
C GLN A 25 5.18 5.94 -15.88
N LEU A 26 5.07 6.93 -16.77
CA LEU A 26 5.55 8.28 -16.48
C LEU A 26 4.72 8.95 -15.37
N ARG A 27 3.40 8.82 -15.44
CA ARG A 27 2.50 9.33 -14.39
C ARG A 27 2.70 8.60 -13.07
N GLY A 28 2.97 7.30 -13.11
CA GLY A 28 3.28 6.54 -11.91
C GLY A 28 4.55 7.02 -11.22
N ILE A 29 5.62 7.23 -11.99
CA ILE A 29 6.90 7.78 -11.48
C ILE A 29 6.71 9.19 -10.93
N GLU A 30 5.96 10.06 -11.63
CA GLU A 30 5.64 11.42 -11.17
C GLU A 30 4.91 11.41 -9.81
N ALA A 31 3.92 10.54 -9.66
CA ALA A 31 3.19 10.37 -8.39
C ALA A 31 4.14 9.97 -7.26
N TRP A 32 5.01 8.97 -7.48
CA TRP A 32 5.98 8.53 -6.47
C TRP A 32 7.01 9.61 -6.14
N ASN A 33 7.54 10.33 -7.13
CA ASN A 33 8.45 11.46 -6.90
C ASN A 33 7.76 12.56 -6.05
N THR A 34 6.48 12.81 -6.29
CA THR A 34 5.70 13.76 -5.49
C THR A 34 5.55 13.31 -4.06
N MET A 35 5.12 12.06 -3.84
CA MET A 35 4.88 11.52 -2.50
C MET A 35 6.15 11.40 -1.66
N LEU A 36 7.32 11.20 -2.29
CA LEU A 36 8.60 11.03 -1.61
C LEU A 36 9.50 12.27 -1.66
N ALA A 37 9.02 13.40 -2.18
CA ALA A 37 9.82 14.62 -2.37
C ALA A 37 10.45 15.19 -1.08
N ARG A 38 9.91 14.82 0.08
CA ARG A 38 10.39 15.28 1.39
C ARG A 38 11.04 14.18 2.23
N THR A 39 11.42 13.08 1.60
CA THR A 39 12.21 12.04 2.27
C THR A 39 13.71 12.29 2.08
N ASP A 40 14.50 11.84 3.06
CA ASP A 40 15.94 11.64 2.85
C ASP A 40 16.18 10.37 2.05
N LEU A 41 17.46 9.95 1.99
CA LEU A 41 17.85 8.72 1.29
C LEU A 41 17.11 7.50 1.86
N ILE A 42 16.43 6.79 0.97
CA ILE A 42 15.79 5.50 1.21
C ILE A 42 16.64 4.41 0.58
N SER A 43 17.03 3.41 1.35
CA SER A 43 17.84 2.27 0.90
C SER A 43 17.03 0.97 0.87
N SER A 44 15.95 0.90 1.65
CA SER A 44 15.07 -0.26 1.75
C SER A 44 13.60 0.14 1.87
N MET A 45 12.72 -0.63 1.24
CA MET A 45 11.28 -0.39 1.33
C MET A 45 10.48 -1.69 1.44
N LEU A 46 9.33 -1.59 2.09
CA LEU A 46 8.33 -2.64 2.21
C LEU A 46 6.99 -2.15 1.68
N GLU A 47 6.46 -2.81 0.66
CA GLU A 47 5.08 -2.63 0.21
C GLU A 47 4.16 -3.64 0.90
N CYS A 48 3.15 -3.13 1.60
CA CYS A 48 2.13 -3.94 2.25
C CYS A 48 0.90 -4.02 1.34
N GLY A 49 0.63 -5.21 0.77
CA GLY A 49 -0.44 -5.43 -0.20
C GLY A 49 -0.04 -4.98 -1.61
N CYS A 50 1.00 -5.60 -2.17
CA CYS A 50 1.57 -5.18 -3.45
C CYS A 50 0.75 -5.62 -4.68
N ASN A 51 -0.21 -6.53 -4.52
CA ASN A 51 -0.94 -7.13 -5.62
C ASN A 51 0.02 -7.58 -6.74
N ILE A 52 -0.20 -7.18 -7.99
CA ILE A 52 0.65 -7.54 -9.14
C ILE A 52 1.95 -6.71 -9.27
N GLY A 53 2.28 -5.89 -8.28
CA GLY A 53 3.50 -5.10 -8.26
C GLY A 53 3.50 -3.85 -9.14
N ARG A 54 2.34 -3.21 -9.30
CA ARG A 54 2.21 -1.94 -10.02
C ARG A 54 3.20 -0.89 -9.50
N ASN A 55 3.19 -0.65 -8.19
CA ASN A 55 4.09 0.33 -7.56
C ASN A 55 5.55 -0.10 -7.67
N LEU A 56 5.84 -1.40 -7.57
CA LEU A 56 7.20 -1.92 -7.80
C LEU A 56 7.71 -1.59 -9.21
N GLY A 57 6.83 -1.64 -10.22
CA GLY A 57 7.17 -1.24 -11.60
C GLY A 57 7.67 0.20 -11.64
N PHE A 58 6.93 1.15 -11.07
CA PHE A 58 7.32 2.56 -11.01
C PHE A 58 8.59 2.78 -10.19
N LEU A 59 8.66 2.15 -9.02
CA LEU A 59 9.78 2.29 -8.09
C LEU A 59 11.06 1.59 -8.57
N ASN A 60 10.97 0.58 -9.43
CA ASN A 60 12.16 0.00 -10.05
C ASN A 60 12.83 0.96 -11.04
N GLU A 61 12.05 1.80 -11.70
CA GLU A 61 12.58 2.81 -12.61
C GLU A 61 13.01 4.08 -11.86
N ALA A 62 12.19 4.57 -10.95
CA ALA A 62 12.49 5.79 -10.18
C ALA A 62 13.63 5.60 -9.17
N MET A 63 13.73 4.41 -8.56
CA MET A 63 14.65 4.10 -7.46
C MET A 63 15.26 2.70 -7.64
N PRO A 64 16.08 2.46 -8.69
CA PRO A 64 16.56 1.13 -9.08
C PRO A 64 17.47 0.45 -8.04
N THR A 65 18.16 1.22 -7.23
CA THR A 65 19.14 0.70 -6.23
C THR A 65 18.50 0.37 -4.88
N VAL A 66 17.26 0.80 -4.65
CA VAL A 66 16.55 0.57 -3.38
C VAL A 66 16.11 -0.89 -3.28
N LYS A 67 16.42 -1.52 -2.15
CA LYS A 67 15.99 -2.89 -1.84
C LYS A 67 14.48 -2.90 -1.60
N LYS A 68 13.78 -3.80 -2.26
CA LYS A 68 12.32 -3.89 -2.21
C LYS A 68 11.88 -5.20 -1.59
N SER A 69 10.92 -5.12 -0.68
CA SER A 69 10.26 -6.25 -0.02
C SER A 69 8.75 -6.10 -0.10
N VAL A 70 8.02 -7.19 -0.04
CA VAL A 70 6.56 -7.17 -0.21
C VAL A 70 5.83 -8.10 0.75
N ILE A 71 4.58 -7.74 1.04
CA ILE A 71 3.56 -8.61 1.65
C ILE A 71 2.38 -8.65 0.68
N GLU A 72 1.90 -9.87 0.36
CA GLU A 72 0.72 -10.05 -0.48
C GLU A 72 -0.10 -11.27 -0.01
N ILE A 73 -1.42 -11.07 0.17
CA ILE A 73 -2.32 -12.11 0.67
C ILE A 73 -2.83 -13.03 -0.44
N SER A 74 -2.94 -12.53 -1.67
CA SER A 74 -3.39 -13.29 -2.82
C SER A 74 -2.27 -14.17 -3.37
N LYS A 75 -2.44 -15.49 -3.33
CA LYS A 75 -1.42 -16.43 -3.83
C LYS A 75 -1.10 -16.21 -5.32
N PRO A 76 -2.08 -16.04 -6.22
CA PRO A 76 -1.76 -15.76 -7.64
C PRO A 76 -0.99 -14.45 -7.85
N ALA A 77 -1.34 -13.38 -7.13
CA ALA A 77 -0.64 -12.11 -7.21
C ALA A 77 0.78 -12.21 -6.61
N PHE A 78 0.93 -12.90 -5.48
CA PHE A 78 2.22 -13.19 -4.87
C PHE A 78 3.16 -13.96 -5.82
N ASP A 79 2.66 -15.02 -6.47
CA ASP A 79 3.46 -15.79 -7.42
C ASP A 79 3.85 -14.95 -8.64
N PHE A 80 2.94 -14.12 -9.13
CA PHE A 80 3.20 -13.21 -10.23
C PHE A 80 4.30 -12.20 -9.88
N VAL A 81 4.19 -11.52 -8.75
CA VAL A 81 5.15 -10.48 -8.35
C VAL A 81 6.53 -11.06 -8.05
N THR A 82 6.61 -12.19 -7.36
CA THR A 82 7.88 -12.84 -7.02
C THR A 82 8.59 -13.45 -8.22
N SER A 83 7.86 -13.83 -9.27
CA SER A 83 8.46 -14.29 -10.53
C SER A 83 9.00 -13.14 -11.39
N ARG A 84 8.47 -11.92 -11.24
CA ARG A 84 8.76 -10.77 -12.11
C ARG A 84 9.79 -9.81 -11.55
N TYR A 85 9.82 -9.65 -10.23
CA TYR A 85 10.67 -8.66 -9.56
C TYR A 85 11.74 -9.30 -8.68
N SER A 86 12.93 -8.68 -8.66
CA SER A 86 13.97 -9.04 -7.69
C SER A 86 13.63 -8.42 -6.33
N LEU A 87 13.24 -9.25 -5.38
CA LEU A 87 12.83 -8.85 -4.04
C LEU A 87 13.86 -9.30 -3.01
N THR A 88 14.06 -8.48 -1.98
CA THR A 88 14.92 -8.86 -0.85
C THR A 88 14.21 -9.85 0.06
N GLU A 89 12.94 -9.56 0.38
CA GLU A 89 12.07 -10.44 1.14
C GLU A 89 10.65 -10.40 0.55
N ALA A 90 9.92 -11.49 0.65
CA ALA A 90 8.53 -11.57 0.24
C ALA A 90 7.75 -12.47 1.21
N PHE A 91 6.59 -12.01 1.65
CA PHE A 91 5.71 -12.78 2.54
C PHE A 91 4.34 -12.98 1.91
N HIS A 92 3.94 -14.25 1.78
CA HIS A 92 2.58 -14.60 1.34
C HIS A 92 1.66 -14.71 2.55
N GLY A 93 0.79 -13.73 2.73
CA GLY A 93 -0.17 -13.68 3.85
C GLY A 93 -0.65 -12.28 4.15
N SER A 94 -1.38 -12.13 5.26
CA SER A 94 -1.86 -10.83 5.74
C SER A 94 -0.73 -10.01 6.39
N ILE A 95 -0.89 -8.69 6.40
CA ILE A 95 0.08 -7.76 7.01
C ILE A 95 0.27 -8.09 8.49
N GLU A 96 -0.82 -8.32 9.23
CA GLU A 96 -0.79 -8.60 10.67
C GLU A 96 -0.06 -9.90 11.02
N ALA A 97 -0.11 -10.91 10.13
CA ALA A 97 0.51 -12.22 10.32
C ALA A 97 1.91 -12.32 9.74
N SER A 98 2.39 -11.25 9.07
CA SER A 98 3.67 -11.28 8.39
C SER A 98 4.86 -11.39 9.34
N ASP A 99 5.91 -12.05 8.86
CA ASP A 99 7.17 -12.24 9.58
C ASP A 99 8.33 -12.00 8.61
N LEU A 100 8.79 -10.75 8.58
CA LEU A 100 9.92 -10.28 7.78
C LEU A 100 11.04 -9.78 8.70
N SER A 101 12.26 -9.85 8.23
CA SER A 101 13.44 -9.52 9.06
C SER A 101 13.54 -8.03 9.40
N GLY A 102 13.07 -7.13 8.51
CA GLY A 102 13.09 -5.67 8.74
C GLY A 102 14.29 -5.13 9.55
N PRO A 103 14.27 -3.89 10.04
CA PRO A 103 13.35 -2.84 9.65
C PRO A 103 13.64 -2.27 8.26
N PHE A 104 12.69 -1.47 7.73
CA PHE A 104 12.78 -0.82 6.42
C PHE A 104 12.77 0.70 6.55
N ASP A 105 13.49 1.41 5.66
CA ASP A 105 13.50 2.89 5.65
C ASP A 105 12.13 3.47 5.33
N LEU A 106 11.41 2.82 4.42
CA LEU A 106 10.04 3.17 4.04
C LEU A 106 9.13 1.94 4.11
N VAL A 107 8.02 2.05 4.82
CA VAL A 107 6.91 1.07 4.78
C VAL A 107 5.68 1.77 4.22
N PHE A 108 5.00 1.17 3.23
CA PHE A 108 3.87 1.83 2.61
C PHE A 108 2.73 0.89 2.21
N THR A 109 1.55 1.49 2.05
CA THR A 109 0.36 0.90 1.40
C THR A 109 -0.24 1.89 0.42
N ILE A 110 -0.80 1.37 -0.70
CA ILE A 110 -1.60 2.16 -1.64
C ILE A 110 -2.90 1.40 -1.95
N GLY A 111 -4.04 1.91 -1.45
CA GLY A 111 -5.36 1.32 -1.68
C GLY A 111 -5.56 -0.04 -1.01
N VAL A 112 -4.99 -0.25 0.17
CA VAL A 112 -5.06 -1.52 0.92
C VAL A 112 -5.86 -1.40 2.21
N LEU A 113 -5.59 -0.36 3.01
CA LEU A 113 -6.25 -0.17 4.31
C LEU A 113 -7.77 0.04 4.16
N ILE A 114 -8.21 0.59 3.03
CA ILE A 114 -9.63 0.70 2.66
C ILE A 114 -10.34 -0.66 2.59
N HIS A 115 -9.61 -1.75 2.45
CA HIS A 115 -10.12 -3.11 2.36
C HIS A 115 -9.96 -3.90 3.65
N ILE A 116 -9.43 -3.29 4.71
CA ILE A 116 -9.27 -3.93 6.02
C ILE A 116 -10.43 -3.54 6.92
N HIS A 117 -11.09 -4.56 7.50
CA HIS A 117 -12.19 -4.33 8.43
C HIS A 117 -11.72 -3.49 9.62
N PRO A 118 -12.54 -2.54 10.14
CA PRO A 118 -12.16 -1.66 11.24
C PRO A 118 -11.54 -2.34 12.46
N ASP A 119 -12.03 -3.53 12.83
CA ASP A 119 -11.57 -4.28 14.00
C ASP A 119 -10.11 -4.77 13.87
N TYR A 120 -9.60 -4.92 12.63
CA TYR A 120 -8.23 -5.37 12.36
C TYR A 120 -7.31 -4.25 11.91
N LEU A 121 -7.84 -3.05 11.67
CA LEU A 121 -7.09 -1.96 11.06
C LEU A 121 -5.89 -1.52 11.91
N LEU A 122 -6.09 -1.30 13.20
CA LEU A 122 -5.00 -0.89 14.10
C LEU A 122 -3.91 -1.95 14.25
N ALA A 123 -4.27 -3.24 14.22
CA ALA A 123 -3.28 -4.32 14.27
C ALA A 123 -2.38 -4.31 13.01
N ASN A 124 -2.98 -4.10 11.83
CA ASN A 124 -2.23 -3.98 10.57
C ASN A 124 -1.35 -2.72 10.55
N MET A 125 -1.88 -1.57 10.97
CA MET A 125 -1.11 -0.33 11.10
C MET A 125 0.05 -0.46 12.10
N SER A 126 -0.18 -1.15 13.23
CA SER A 126 0.87 -1.43 14.22
C SER A 126 1.99 -2.29 13.62
N ARG A 127 1.65 -3.27 12.79
CA ARG A 127 2.65 -4.11 12.12
C ARG A 127 3.49 -3.29 11.14
N MET A 128 2.85 -2.41 10.35
CA MET A 128 3.55 -1.47 9.47
C MET A 128 4.48 -0.54 10.25
N PHE A 129 3.98 0.04 11.34
CA PHE A 129 4.78 0.90 12.21
C PHE A 129 6.01 0.17 12.76
N ASN A 130 5.87 -1.10 13.20
CA ASN A 130 6.97 -1.89 13.73
C ASN A 130 8.02 -2.25 12.66
N TYR A 131 7.61 -2.44 11.41
CA TYR A 131 8.54 -2.68 10.31
C TYR A 131 9.29 -1.42 9.86
N SER A 132 8.74 -0.24 10.10
CA SER A 132 9.42 1.00 9.70
C SER A 132 10.50 1.39 10.70
N GLN A 133 11.67 1.78 10.18
CA GLN A 133 12.68 2.48 10.98
C GLN A 133 12.65 4.00 10.77
N LYS A 134 12.02 4.51 9.71
CA LYS A 134 12.00 5.94 9.46
C LYS A 134 10.67 6.44 8.89
N TYR A 135 10.28 6.05 7.69
CA TYR A 135 9.11 6.60 7.02
C TYR A 135 7.97 5.59 6.89
N ILE A 136 6.74 6.10 7.02
CA ILE A 136 5.52 5.38 6.70
C ILE A 136 4.70 6.23 5.72
N LEU A 137 4.29 5.63 4.58
CA LEU A 137 3.42 6.27 3.60
C LEU A 137 2.10 5.51 3.51
N LEU A 138 1.00 6.23 3.69
CA LEU A 138 -0.35 5.73 3.47
C LEU A 138 -0.94 6.45 2.26
N GLY A 139 -1.41 5.72 1.25
CA GLY A 139 -2.15 6.25 0.11
C GLY A 139 -3.51 5.57 0.02
N GLU A 140 -4.59 6.25 0.46
CA GLU A 140 -5.90 5.62 0.67
C GLU A 140 -7.06 6.54 0.27
N TYR A 141 -8.27 6.00 0.12
CA TYR A 141 -9.45 6.83 -0.12
C TYR A 141 -9.89 7.53 1.17
N PHE A 142 -9.74 8.84 1.15
CA PHE A 142 -10.12 9.70 2.27
C PHE A 142 -11.63 9.87 2.40
N ASN A 143 -12.12 9.89 3.63
CA ASN A 143 -13.37 10.51 4.01
C ASN A 143 -13.28 11.02 5.45
N ARG A 144 -13.80 12.23 5.70
CA ARG A 144 -13.69 12.88 7.02
C ARG A 144 -14.38 12.08 8.12
N THR A 145 -15.51 11.46 7.80
CA THR A 145 -16.24 10.56 8.69
C THR A 145 -16.16 9.14 8.14
N PRO A 146 -15.97 8.11 8.98
CA PRO A 146 -15.95 6.75 8.50
C PRO A 146 -17.22 6.40 7.73
N VAL A 147 -17.06 5.86 6.54
CA VAL A 147 -18.17 5.33 5.71
C VAL A 147 -17.77 3.97 5.18
N MET A 148 -18.77 3.12 5.07
CA MET A 148 -18.68 1.80 4.48
C MET A 148 -19.45 1.80 3.16
N LEU A 149 -18.82 1.30 2.12
CA LEU A 149 -19.40 1.25 0.78
C LEU A 149 -19.45 -0.19 0.30
N GLU A 150 -20.45 -0.45 -0.53
CA GLU A 150 -20.50 -1.69 -1.30
C GLU A 150 -19.39 -1.70 -2.34
N TYR A 151 -18.67 -2.81 -2.46
CA TYR A 151 -17.62 -3.01 -3.43
C TYR A 151 -17.89 -4.28 -4.24
N GLN A 152 -18.10 -4.14 -5.55
CA GLN A 152 -18.39 -5.24 -6.47
C GLN A 152 -19.59 -6.12 -6.06
N GLY A 153 -20.65 -5.50 -5.54
CA GLY A 153 -21.85 -6.21 -5.07
C GLY A 153 -21.74 -6.81 -3.67
N GLU A 154 -20.57 -6.70 -3.02
CA GLU A 154 -20.33 -7.20 -1.67
C GLU A 154 -20.36 -6.06 -0.65
N LYS A 155 -21.08 -6.26 0.44
CA LYS A 155 -21.11 -5.34 1.60
C LYS A 155 -19.84 -5.54 2.43
N ASP A 156 -19.47 -4.53 3.20
CA ASP A 156 -18.34 -4.57 4.15
C ASP A 156 -16.97 -4.86 3.53
N LYS A 157 -16.74 -4.41 2.28
CA LYS A 157 -15.49 -4.65 1.57
C LYS A 157 -14.69 -3.38 1.25
N LEU A 158 -15.28 -2.20 1.42
CA LEU A 158 -14.62 -0.92 1.20
C LEU A 158 -14.97 0.08 2.28
N PHE A 159 -13.95 0.59 2.98
CA PHE A 159 -14.08 1.51 4.11
C PHE A 159 -13.27 2.78 3.81
N LYS A 160 -13.95 3.93 3.64
CA LYS A 160 -13.27 5.22 3.54
C LYS A 160 -13.25 5.91 4.90
N ARG A 161 -12.12 6.51 5.26
CA ARG A 161 -11.96 7.26 6.51
C ARG A 161 -10.74 8.17 6.46
N ASP A 162 -10.51 8.92 7.51
CA ASP A 162 -9.28 9.68 7.71
C ASP A 162 -8.20 8.73 8.29
N PHE A 163 -7.51 8.01 7.40
CA PHE A 163 -6.43 7.08 7.79
C PHE A 163 -5.23 7.82 8.37
N GLY A 164 -4.94 9.03 7.86
CA GLY A 164 -3.85 9.85 8.37
C GLY A 164 -4.06 10.28 9.81
N LYS A 165 -5.27 10.76 10.14
CA LYS A 165 -5.65 11.09 11.51
C LYS A 165 -5.57 9.85 12.41
N LEU A 166 -6.13 8.72 11.97
CA LEU A 166 -6.10 7.49 12.75
C LEU A 166 -4.65 7.05 13.05
N PHE A 167 -3.73 7.22 12.09
CA PHE A 167 -2.35 6.84 12.27
C PHE A 167 -1.63 7.73 13.27
N ILE A 168 -1.73 9.05 13.14
CA ILE A 168 -1.04 10.02 14.02
C ILE A 168 -1.58 10.01 15.47
N GLU A 169 -2.86 9.64 15.67
CA GLU A 169 -3.46 9.51 16.99
C GLU A 169 -3.03 8.23 17.74
N ASN A 170 -2.52 7.21 17.04
CA ASN A 170 -2.19 5.92 17.63
C ASN A 170 -0.70 5.57 17.62
N PHE A 171 0.13 6.30 16.87
CA PHE A 171 1.56 5.99 16.76
C PHE A 171 2.42 7.25 16.95
N PRO A 172 3.61 7.14 17.59
CA PRO A 172 4.54 8.26 17.75
C PRO A 172 5.24 8.57 16.43
N VAL A 173 4.61 9.46 15.66
CA VAL A 173 5.07 9.90 14.32
C VAL A 173 4.80 11.37 14.11
N LYS A 174 5.59 12.00 13.24
CA LYS A 174 5.36 13.36 12.72
C LYS A 174 4.83 13.28 11.30
N LEU A 175 3.84 14.09 10.99
CA LEU A 175 3.42 14.31 9.60
C LEU A 175 4.51 15.12 8.87
N VAL A 176 5.13 14.52 7.86
CA VAL A 176 6.15 15.15 7.01
C VAL A 176 5.50 15.89 5.85
N ASP A 177 4.58 15.22 5.17
CA ASP A 177 3.86 15.76 4.02
C ASP A 177 2.55 15.03 3.80
N TYR A 178 1.65 15.61 3.01
CA TYR A 178 0.41 15.00 2.58
C TYR A 178 -0.07 15.61 1.27
N GLY A 179 -0.92 14.91 0.54
CA GLY A 179 -1.46 15.43 -0.69
C GLY A 179 -2.57 14.57 -1.28
N PHE A 180 -2.93 14.92 -2.49
CA PHE A 180 -4.00 14.27 -3.22
C PHE A 180 -3.56 14.00 -4.66
N LEU A 181 -3.70 12.76 -5.10
CA LEU A 181 -3.52 12.35 -6.49
C LEU A 181 -4.91 12.32 -7.14
N TRP A 182 -5.17 13.31 -8.00
CA TRP A 182 -6.46 13.42 -8.67
C TRP A 182 -6.57 12.36 -9.79
N GLY A 183 -7.57 11.49 -9.69
CA GLY A 183 -7.79 10.41 -10.62
C GLY A 183 -7.85 10.84 -12.08
N HIS A 184 -8.45 12.02 -12.37
CA HIS A 184 -8.45 12.57 -13.73
C HIS A 184 -7.06 12.67 -14.39
N ILE A 185 -5.99 12.79 -13.59
CA ILE A 185 -4.59 12.89 -14.05
C ILE A 185 -3.87 11.55 -13.90
N TYR A 186 -4.13 10.81 -12.81
CA TYR A 186 -3.33 9.68 -12.39
C TYR A 186 -4.02 8.31 -12.55
N ASP A 187 -5.29 8.27 -13.03
CA ASP A 187 -6.07 7.03 -13.18
C ASP A 187 -5.38 6.01 -14.11
N ALA A 188 -4.80 6.48 -15.22
CA ALA A 188 -4.03 5.63 -16.11
C ALA A 188 -2.78 5.00 -15.46
N ALA A 189 -2.28 5.56 -14.37
CA ALA A 189 -1.25 4.96 -13.52
C ALA A 189 -1.85 4.13 -12.36
N GLY A 190 -3.17 4.06 -12.27
CA GLY A 190 -3.91 3.31 -11.26
C GLY A 190 -4.01 4.01 -9.90
N PHE A 191 -3.88 5.35 -9.85
CA PHE A 191 -4.16 6.14 -8.66
C PHE A 191 -5.48 6.88 -8.84
N ASP A 192 -6.55 6.31 -8.29
CA ASP A 192 -7.92 6.80 -8.38
C ASP A 192 -8.27 7.62 -7.13
N ASP A 193 -8.18 8.95 -7.24
CA ASP A 193 -8.51 9.90 -6.14
C ASP A 193 -7.89 9.53 -4.79
N ILE A 194 -6.60 9.20 -4.80
CA ILE A 194 -5.86 8.81 -3.62
C ILE A 194 -5.43 10.03 -2.81
N THR A 195 -5.80 10.08 -1.54
CA THR A 195 -5.17 10.96 -0.55
C THR A 195 -3.99 10.22 0.08
N TRP A 196 -2.84 10.86 0.17
CA TRP A 196 -1.65 10.27 0.77
C TRP A 196 -1.12 11.08 1.94
N TRP A 197 -0.50 10.39 2.89
CA TRP A 197 0.16 10.95 4.07
C TRP A 197 1.53 10.30 4.24
N LEU A 198 2.56 11.11 4.38
CA LEU A 198 3.91 10.68 4.67
C LEU A 198 4.23 11.04 6.12
N PHE A 199 4.60 10.06 6.90
CA PHE A 199 5.00 10.20 8.30
C PHE A 199 6.47 9.85 8.47
N GLU A 200 7.11 10.51 9.44
CA GLU A 200 8.41 10.13 9.98
C GLU A 200 8.24 9.63 11.41
N LYS A 201 8.88 8.54 11.75
CA LYS A 201 8.93 7.98 13.11
C LYS A 201 9.75 8.87 14.02
N ASP A 202 9.27 9.09 15.25
CA ASP A 202 10.00 9.82 16.28
C ASP A 202 11.24 9.08 16.77
#